data_bacee94b255e6a631c88adba6acc3814
#
_entry.id   bacee94b255e6a631c88adba6acc3814
#
_cell.length_a   1.000
_cell.length_b   1.000
_cell.length_c   1.000
_cell.angle_alpha   90.00
_cell.angle_beta   90.00
_cell.angle_gamma   90.00
#
_symmetry.space_group_name_H-M   'P 1'
#
loop_
_entity.id
_entity.type
_entity.pdbx_description
1 polymer ?
#
loop_
_entity_poly.entity_id
_entity_poly.type
_entity_poly.pdbx_seq_one_letter_code
_entity_poly.pdbx_strand_id
1 'polypeptide(L)'
;MTTMSDPRPRGPSELVPAQAVELAGQVDYVAGSVVSRALAKKPTGTITLFAFDSGQGLSEHSSPYDAFVQVVDGVATLRIGGNDVVARAGEVVVMPADIPHAVHATERFKMLLVMIRS
;
A
#
# COMPACT_ATOMS: atom_id res chain seq x y z
N MET A 1 -28.17 -20.41 -4.05
CA MET A 1 -27.13 -19.40 -4.20
C MET A 1 -25.78 -20.07 -4.18
N THR A 2 -24.94 -19.77 -5.15
CA THR A 2 -23.60 -20.35 -5.22
C THR A 2 -22.71 -19.62 -4.24
N THR A 3 -22.07 -20.37 -3.35
CA THR A 3 -21.06 -19.79 -2.47
C THR A 3 -19.78 -19.59 -3.26
N MET A 4 -19.29 -18.37 -3.29
CA MET A 4 -18.00 -18.10 -3.90
C MET A 4 -16.93 -18.59 -2.94
N SER A 5 -16.25 -19.67 -3.32
CA SER A 5 -15.10 -20.15 -2.59
C SER A 5 -13.87 -20.07 -3.48
N ASP A 6 -12.80 -19.53 -2.94
CA ASP A 6 -11.48 -19.58 -3.56
C ASP A 6 -10.80 -20.82 -3.02
N PRO A 7 -10.43 -21.80 -3.89
CA PRO A 7 -9.77 -23.01 -3.43
C PRO A 7 -8.34 -22.79 -2.92
N ARG A 8 -7.78 -21.62 -3.18
CA ARG A 8 -6.42 -21.30 -2.72
C ARG A 8 -6.42 -20.92 -1.24
N PRO A 9 -5.42 -21.33 -0.48
CA PRO A 9 -5.27 -20.85 0.88
C PRO A 9 -5.14 -19.33 0.92
N ARG A 10 -5.76 -18.70 1.91
CA ARG A 10 -5.58 -17.28 2.20
C ARG A 10 -4.72 -17.11 3.42
N GLY A 11 -3.82 -16.12 3.38
CA GLY A 11 -3.12 -15.69 4.56
C GLY A 11 -4.10 -15.02 5.54
N PRO A 12 -3.78 -14.99 6.84
CA PRO A 12 -4.68 -14.45 7.86
C PRO A 12 -4.93 -12.94 7.71
N SER A 13 -4.08 -12.23 6.98
CA SER A 13 -4.21 -10.79 6.73
C SER A 13 -5.11 -10.46 5.55
N GLU A 14 -5.38 -11.41 4.66
CA GLU A 14 -6.16 -11.15 3.45
C GLU A 14 -7.63 -10.89 3.77
N LEU A 15 -8.26 -10.07 2.94
CA LEU A 15 -9.67 -9.72 3.11
C LEU A 15 -10.58 -10.91 2.83
N VAL A 16 -11.65 -11.01 3.61
CA VAL A 16 -12.70 -12.00 3.37
C VAL A 16 -13.48 -11.59 2.13
N PRO A 17 -13.67 -12.50 1.15
CA PRO A 17 -14.39 -12.19 -0.08
C PRO A 17 -15.86 -11.83 0.15
N ALA A 18 -16.41 -11.05 -0.76
CA ALA A 18 -17.83 -10.71 -0.82
C ALA A 18 -18.34 -9.91 0.39
N GLN A 19 -17.44 -9.16 1.01
CA GLN A 19 -17.77 -8.24 2.10
C GLN A 19 -17.23 -6.86 1.79
N ALA A 20 -18.06 -5.85 2.03
CA ALA A 20 -17.61 -4.46 1.97
C ALA A 20 -16.95 -4.09 3.30
N VAL A 21 -15.77 -3.50 3.25
CA VAL A 21 -15.05 -3.04 4.42
C VAL A 21 -14.57 -1.61 4.20
N GLU A 22 -14.44 -0.85 5.28
CA GLU A 22 -13.81 0.46 5.20
C GLU A 22 -12.30 0.28 5.06
N LEU A 23 -11.73 0.78 3.96
CA LEU A 23 -10.32 0.56 3.65
C LEU A 23 -9.40 1.14 4.72
N ALA A 24 -9.62 2.39 5.13
CA ALA A 24 -8.77 3.05 6.11
C ALA A 24 -8.79 2.34 7.48
N GLY A 25 -9.85 1.63 7.80
CA GLY A 25 -9.99 0.88 9.04
C GLY A 25 -9.31 -0.48 9.05
N GLN A 26 -8.70 -0.90 7.92
CA GLN A 26 -8.09 -2.23 7.83
C GLN A 26 -6.65 -2.28 8.35
N VAL A 27 -6.10 -1.15 8.75
CA VAL A 27 -4.81 -1.04 9.41
C VAL A 27 -4.85 0.12 10.40
N ASP A 28 -4.15 -0.01 11.52
CA ASP A 28 -4.08 1.04 12.54
C ASP A 28 -2.68 1.65 12.57
N TYR A 29 -2.62 2.93 12.96
CA TYR A 29 -1.36 3.55 13.30
C TYR A 29 -0.82 2.97 14.60
N VAL A 30 0.47 2.67 14.61
CA VAL A 30 1.19 2.25 15.82
C VAL A 30 2.36 3.21 16.02
N ALA A 31 2.47 3.76 17.22
CA ALA A 31 3.50 4.75 17.54
C ALA A 31 4.90 4.25 17.18
N GLY A 32 5.66 5.07 16.46
CA GLY A 32 7.02 4.79 16.03
C GLY A 32 7.17 3.67 15.01
N SER A 33 6.09 3.27 14.35
CA SER A 33 6.09 2.09 13.50
C SER A 33 5.56 2.34 12.10
N VAL A 34 5.97 1.46 11.18
CA VAL A 34 5.31 1.22 9.91
C VAL A 34 4.57 -0.10 10.04
N VAL A 35 3.27 -0.08 9.84
CA VAL A 35 2.43 -1.28 9.89
C VAL A 35 1.98 -1.60 8.48
N SER A 36 2.08 -2.86 8.08
CA SER A 36 1.61 -3.30 6.77
C SER A 36 0.67 -4.50 6.91
N ARG A 37 -0.31 -4.55 6.01
CA ARG A 37 -1.23 -5.67 5.90
C ARG A 37 -1.41 -6.02 4.44
N ALA A 38 -1.07 -7.26 4.06
CA ALA A 38 -1.31 -7.77 2.72
C ALA A 38 -2.79 -8.13 2.59
N LEU A 39 -3.55 -7.31 1.85
CA LEU A 39 -4.97 -7.53 1.61
C LEU A 39 -5.22 -8.60 0.56
N ALA A 40 -4.31 -8.74 -0.39
CA ALA A 40 -4.31 -9.77 -1.40
C ALA A 40 -2.87 -10.07 -1.81
N LYS A 41 -2.57 -11.34 -2.00
CA LYS A 41 -1.25 -11.77 -2.44
C LYS A 41 -1.40 -12.91 -3.45
N LYS A 42 -1.00 -12.65 -4.68
CA LYS A 42 -1.07 -13.58 -5.81
C LYS A 42 0.26 -13.61 -6.52
N PRO A 43 0.55 -14.66 -7.30
CA PRO A 43 1.77 -14.68 -8.12
C PRO A 43 1.88 -13.51 -9.09
N THR A 44 0.76 -12.97 -9.54
CA THR A 44 0.67 -11.88 -10.51
C THR A 44 0.60 -10.49 -9.88
N GLY A 45 0.52 -10.39 -8.57
CA GLY A 45 0.48 -9.10 -7.91
C GLY A 45 0.11 -9.14 -6.45
N THR A 46 0.28 -8.01 -5.81
CA THR A 46 -0.03 -7.84 -4.39
C THR A 46 -0.81 -6.54 -4.17
N ILE A 47 -1.65 -6.54 -3.15
CA ILE A 47 -2.32 -5.35 -2.64
C ILE A 47 -1.99 -5.26 -1.16
N THR A 48 -1.26 -4.23 -0.76
CA THR A 48 -0.81 -4.06 0.62
C THR A 48 -1.24 -2.70 1.14
N LEU A 49 -1.81 -2.69 2.32
CA LEU A 49 -2.18 -1.46 3.01
C LEU A 49 -1.13 -1.16 4.07
N PHE A 50 -0.67 0.09 4.10
CA PHE A 50 0.35 0.57 5.04
C PHE A 50 -0.22 1.67 5.93
N ALA A 51 0.23 1.70 7.17
CA ALA A 51 0.05 2.83 8.06
C ALA A 51 1.43 3.27 8.57
N PHE A 52 1.77 4.53 8.32
CA PHE A 52 3.04 5.12 8.74
C PHE A 52 2.79 6.11 9.87
N ASP A 53 3.46 5.93 10.99
CA ASP A 53 3.51 6.99 12.00
C ASP A 53 4.42 8.12 11.51
N SER A 54 4.25 9.31 12.06
CA SER A 54 5.09 10.46 11.67
C SER A 54 6.58 10.17 11.91
N GLY A 55 7.42 10.59 10.99
CA GLY A 55 8.85 10.33 11.02
C GLY A 55 9.28 8.97 10.47
N GLN A 56 8.34 8.10 10.17
CA GLN A 56 8.63 6.78 9.61
C GLN A 56 8.63 6.82 8.08
N GLY A 57 9.17 5.80 7.45
CA GLY A 57 9.22 5.73 6.01
C GLY A 57 9.77 4.40 5.51
N LEU A 58 9.94 4.33 4.20
CA LEU A 58 10.61 3.23 3.52
C LEU A 58 11.82 3.79 2.79
N SER A 59 12.97 3.17 2.99
CA SER A 59 14.21 3.60 2.34
C SER A 59 14.15 3.43 0.83
N GLU A 60 15.02 4.16 0.13
CA GLU A 60 15.06 4.13 -1.32
C GLU A 60 15.35 2.73 -1.85
N HIS A 61 14.54 2.29 -2.79
CA HIS A 61 14.66 1.01 -3.47
C HIS A 61 13.99 1.11 -4.85
N SER A 62 14.21 0.12 -5.69
CA SER A 62 13.54 0.00 -6.98
C SER A 62 12.93 -1.38 -7.14
N SER A 63 11.99 -1.49 -8.06
CA SER A 63 11.29 -2.73 -8.39
C SER A 63 11.20 -2.84 -9.91
N PRO A 64 11.23 -4.06 -10.48
CA PRO A 64 11.02 -4.24 -11.91
C PRO A 64 9.57 -4.08 -12.36
N TYR A 65 8.66 -3.74 -11.43
CA TYR A 65 7.23 -3.62 -11.70
C TYR A 65 6.75 -2.21 -11.42
N ASP A 66 5.73 -1.76 -12.17
CA ASP A 66 5.01 -0.54 -11.83
C ASP A 66 4.24 -0.76 -10.53
N ALA A 67 4.22 0.27 -9.69
CA ALA A 67 3.47 0.25 -8.45
C ALA A 67 2.50 1.43 -8.42
N PHE A 68 1.25 1.16 -8.02
CA PHE A 68 0.23 2.18 -7.81
C PHE A 68 0.11 2.46 -6.31
N VAL A 69 0.25 3.72 -5.94
CA VAL A 69 0.05 4.15 -4.55
C VAL A 69 -1.20 5.02 -4.50
N GLN A 70 -2.15 4.62 -3.69
CA GLN A 70 -3.32 5.45 -3.36
C GLN A 70 -3.22 5.87 -1.90
N VAL A 71 -3.21 7.16 -1.65
CA VAL A 71 -3.25 7.67 -0.27
C VAL A 71 -4.68 7.56 0.24
N VAL A 72 -4.85 6.94 1.40
CA VAL A 72 -6.15 6.62 1.99
C VAL A 72 -6.47 7.56 3.16
N ASP A 73 -5.45 7.99 3.87
CA ASP A 73 -5.58 8.89 5.02
C ASP A 73 -4.29 9.71 5.13
N GLY A 74 -4.42 10.99 5.48
CA GLY A 74 -3.28 11.88 5.67
C GLY A 74 -2.62 12.34 4.38
N VAL A 75 -1.34 12.67 4.47
CA VAL A 75 -0.52 13.18 3.36
C VAL A 75 0.79 12.40 3.29
N ALA A 76 1.08 11.89 2.11
CA ALA A 76 2.31 11.14 1.84
C ALA A 76 3.31 12.00 1.08
N THR A 77 4.59 11.86 1.38
CA THR A 77 5.68 12.36 0.55
C THR A 77 6.39 11.17 -0.07
N LEU A 78 6.33 11.08 -1.40
CA LEU A 78 6.97 10.01 -2.19
C LEU A 78 8.15 10.63 -2.93
N ARG A 79 9.33 10.04 -2.77
CA ARG A 79 10.49 10.47 -3.55
C ARG A 79 10.66 9.50 -4.72
N ILE A 80 10.49 10.00 -5.93
CA ILE A 80 10.51 9.19 -7.14
C ILE A 80 11.54 9.76 -8.10
N GLY A 81 12.59 8.99 -8.41
CA GLY A 81 13.67 9.44 -9.27
C GLY A 81 14.34 10.72 -8.77
N GLY A 82 14.46 10.87 -7.46
CA GLY A 82 15.07 12.05 -6.84
C GLY A 82 14.15 13.25 -6.67
N ASN A 83 12.88 13.16 -7.08
CA ASN A 83 11.91 14.26 -6.96
C ASN A 83 10.83 13.91 -5.96
N ASP A 84 10.45 14.87 -5.13
CA ASP A 84 9.40 14.70 -4.15
C ASP A 84 8.02 14.91 -4.79
N VAL A 85 7.13 13.96 -4.55
CA VAL A 85 5.72 14.04 -4.94
C VAL A 85 4.90 13.98 -3.68
N VAL A 86 4.07 14.98 -3.46
CA VAL A 86 3.15 15.04 -2.32
C VAL A 86 1.78 14.57 -2.78
N ALA A 87 1.24 13.58 -2.09
CA ALA A 87 -0.08 13.03 -2.40
C ALA A 87 -0.95 13.04 -1.15
N ARG A 88 -2.22 13.37 -1.34
CA ARG A 88 -3.22 13.47 -0.28
C ARG A 88 -4.25 12.37 -0.41
N ALA A 89 -5.01 12.15 0.65
CA ALA A 89 -6.08 11.17 0.68
C ALA A 89 -6.98 11.29 -0.56
N GLY A 90 -7.20 10.17 -1.24
CA GLY A 90 -7.95 10.09 -2.49
C GLY A 90 -7.11 10.22 -3.75
N GLU A 91 -5.85 10.63 -3.64
CA GLU A 91 -4.96 10.77 -4.79
C GLU A 91 -4.16 9.50 -5.04
N VAL A 92 -3.81 9.27 -6.30
CA VAL A 92 -3.06 8.10 -6.76
C VAL A 92 -1.78 8.57 -7.45
N VAL A 93 -0.69 7.85 -7.17
CA VAL A 93 0.60 8.08 -7.83
C VAL A 93 1.11 6.76 -8.38
N VAL A 94 1.59 6.77 -9.61
CA VAL A 94 2.30 5.61 -10.19
C VAL A 94 3.79 5.77 -9.91
N MET A 95 4.38 4.77 -9.30
CA MET A 95 5.84 4.65 -9.16
C MET A 95 6.34 3.75 -10.28
N PRO A 96 7.04 4.31 -11.29
CA PRO A 96 7.42 3.53 -12.46
C PRO A 96 8.41 2.41 -12.14
N ALA A 97 8.36 1.33 -12.93
CA ALA A 97 9.33 0.25 -12.86
C ALA A 97 10.75 0.78 -13.02
N ASP A 98 11.68 0.20 -12.28
CA ASP A 98 13.12 0.46 -12.35
C ASP A 98 13.57 1.86 -11.95
N ILE A 99 12.67 2.71 -11.49
CA ILE A 99 12.99 4.05 -11.00
C ILE A 99 13.06 4.00 -9.47
N PRO A 100 14.17 4.44 -8.86
CA PRO A 100 14.30 4.45 -7.41
C PRO A 100 13.23 5.30 -6.74
N HIS A 101 12.64 4.78 -5.68
CA HIS A 101 11.62 5.49 -4.92
C HIS A 101 11.77 5.24 -3.42
N ALA A 102 11.32 6.21 -2.64
CA ALA A 102 11.30 6.16 -1.18
C ALA A 102 10.01 6.79 -0.67
N VAL A 103 9.65 6.47 0.54
CA VAL A 103 8.45 7.00 1.21
C VAL A 103 8.88 7.67 2.50
N HIS A 104 8.34 8.85 2.77
CA HIS A 104 8.58 9.56 4.01
C HIS A 104 7.28 10.12 4.59
N ALA A 105 7.05 9.87 5.88
CA ALA A 105 5.91 10.39 6.60
C ALA A 105 6.32 11.60 7.43
N THR A 106 6.08 12.81 6.93
CA THR A 106 6.19 14.03 7.72
C THR A 106 5.13 14.04 8.82
N GLU A 107 3.92 13.62 8.46
CA GLU A 107 2.83 13.33 9.40
C GLU A 107 2.31 11.93 9.09
N ARG A 108 1.56 11.34 10.01
CA ARG A 108 1.05 9.99 9.81
C ARG A 108 0.12 9.91 8.60
N PHE A 109 0.22 8.83 7.85
CA PHE A 109 -0.64 8.60 6.70
C PHE A 109 -0.81 7.10 6.44
N LYS A 110 -1.88 6.77 5.70
CA LYS A 110 -2.12 5.41 5.21
C LYS A 110 -2.12 5.41 3.70
N MET A 111 -1.56 4.37 3.10
CA MET A 111 -1.56 4.20 1.65
C MET A 111 -1.84 2.75 1.26
N LEU A 112 -2.49 2.60 0.12
CA LEU A 112 -2.67 1.31 -0.54
C LEU A 112 -1.61 1.19 -1.62
N LEU A 113 -0.87 0.10 -1.61
CA LEU A 113 0.13 -0.21 -2.63
C LEU A 113 -0.36 -1.38 -3.46
N VAL A 114 -0.53 -1.15 -4.76
CA VAL A 114 -0.88 -2.19 -5.71
C VAL A 114 0.30 -2.45 -6.63
N MET A 115 0.80 -3.66 -6.62
CA MET A 115 1.92 -4.07 -7.43
C MET A 115 1.46 -5.15 -8.39
N ILE A 116 1.62 -4.90 -9.67
CA ILE A 116 1.21 -5.83 -10.73
C ILE A 116 2.46 -6.39 -11.39
N ARG A 117 2.57 -7.71 -11.39
CA ARG A 117 3.68 -8.43 -12.03
C ARG A 117 3.23 -8.94 -13.38
N SER A 118 4.01 -8.68 -14.38
CA SER A 118 3.75 -9.17 -15.73
C SER A 118 4.45 -10.51 -16.00
#